data_926ceec105542a869bfa1c199d504656
#
_entry.id   926ceec105542a869bfa1c199d504656
#
_cell.length_a   1.000
_cell.length_b   1.000
_cell.length_c   1.000
_cell.angle_alpha   90.00
_cell.angle_beta   90.00
_cell.angle_gamma   90.00
#
_symmetry.space_group_name_H-M   'P 1'
#
loop_
_entity.id
_entity.type
_entity.pdbx_description
1 polymer ?
#
loop_
_entity_poly.entity_id
_entity_poly.type
_entity_poly.pdbx_seq_one_letter_code
_entity_poly.pdbx_strand_id
1 'polypeptide(L)'
;PKRFRGNVPKRAGGGEHFQRFIEEELKPIIISNYSINNEMQTLFGHSLAGYFVLWNLFHKGSYQNFIAISPSIWWNNYELNNMSEQFFMSEQLPLKLYMAVGEKEGFMVTDAKTMANTLDASKLIVEYYVAEDENHASVVPTVISKALRFINGEK
;
A
#
# COMPACT_ATOMS: atom_id res chain seq x y z
N PRO A 1 -11.47 18.18 -2.54
CA PRO A 1 -10.93 18.68 -3.80
C PRO A 1 -11.53 17.92 -4.97
N LYS A 2 -11.94 18.63 -6.02
CA LYS A 2 -12.70 18.16 -7.19
C LYS A 2 -11.91 17.24 -8.14
N ARG A 3 -11.17 16.25 -7.64
CA ARG A 3 -10.31 15.38 -8.47
C ARG A 3 -11.03 14.15 -9.01
N PHE A 4 -12.07 13.69 -8.34
CA PHE A 4 -12.91 12.60 -8.83
C PHE A 4 -14.20 13.19 -9.45
N ARG A 5 -14.34 13.10 -10.78
CA ARG A 5 -15.53 13.58 -11.53
C ARG A 5 -16.59 12.49 -11.73
N GLY A 6 -16.41 11.32 -11.12
CA GLY A 6 -17.36 10.21 -11.18
C GLY A 6 -18.25 10.15 -9.94
N ASN A 7 -19.40 9.50 -10.06
CA ASN A 7 -20.22 9.16 -8.90
C ASN A 7 -19.46 8.12 -8.07
N VAL A 8 -19.26 8.39 -6.79
CA VAL A 8 -18.78 7.37 -5.84
C VAL A 8 -19.78 6.22 -5.89
N PRO A 9 -19.33 4.98 -6.13
CA PRO A 9 -20.23 3.83 -6.13
C PRO A 9 -21.01 3.78 -4.82
N LYS A 10 -22.33 3.53 -4.89
CA LYS A 10 -23.22 3.46 -3.71
C LYS A 10 -22.74 2.44 -2.64
N ARG A 11 -21.81 1.56 -2.97
CA ARG A 11 -21.21 0.54 -2.11
C ARG A 11 -19.70 0.76 -1.87
N ALA A 12 -19.20 1.98 -2.02
CA ALA A 12 -17.84 2.30 -1.61
C ALA A 12 -17.72 2.23 -0.08
N GLY A 13 -16.53 1.91 0.45
CA GLY A 13 -16.27 1.86 1.90
C GLY A 13 -16.26 0.45 2.51
N GLY A 14 -16.23 -0.60 1.71
CA GLY A 14 -16.19 -2.00 2.20
C GLY A 14 -14.81 -2.53 2.62
N GLY A 15 -13.82 -1.68 2.89
CA GLY A 15 -12.45 -2.08 3.21
C GLY A 15 -12.36 -3.02 4.41
N GLU A 16 -13.06 -2.72 5.51
CA GLU A 16 -13.10 -3.58 6.70
C GLU A 16 -13.72 -4.96 6.43
N HIS A 17 -14.79 -5.01 5.62
CA HIS A 17 -15.41 -6.27 5.24
C HIS A 17 -14.48 -7.10 4.35
N PHE A 18 -13.78 -6.44 3.43
CA PHE A 18 -12.82 -7.11 2.56
C PHE A 18 -11.60 -7.61 3.34
N GLN A 19 -11.11 -6.84 4.32
CA GLN A 19 -10.05 -7.31 5.20
C GLN A 19 -10.48 -8.51 6.02
N ARG A 20 -11.67 -8.48 6.62
CA ARG A 20 -12.20 -9.65 7.35
C ARG A 20 -12.32 -10.89 6.47
N PHE A 21 -12.82 -10.74 5.24
CA PHE A 21 -12.85 -11.85 4.27
C PHE A 21 -11.44 -12.43 4.05
N ILE A 22 -10.43 -11.58 3.87
CA ILE A 22 -9.05 -12.05 3.69
C ILE A 22 -8.56 -12.81 4.93
N GLU A 23 -8.75 -12.24 6.11
CA GLU A 23 -8.21 -12.80 7.36
C GLU A 23 -8.97 -14.04 7.84
N GLU A 24 -10.29 -14.04 7.77
CA GLU A 24 -11.14 -15.03 8.39
C GLU A 24 -11.54 -16.17 7.43
N GLU A 25 -11.53 -15.93 6.12
CA GLU A 25 -11.95 -16.91 5.12
C GLU A 25 -10.81 -17.31 4.18
N LEU A 26 -10.18 -16.35 3.49
CA LEU A 26 -9.18 -16.65 2.45
C LEU A 26 -7.89 -17.19 3.03
N LYS A 27 -7.28 -16.52 4.01
CA LYS A 27 -6.01 -16.97 4.62
C LYS A 27 -6.09 -18.37 5.22
N PRO A 28 -7.10 -18.75 6.00
CA PRO A 28 -7.23 -20.10 6.50
C PRO A 28 -7.26 -21.17 5.41
N ILE A 29 -7.96 -20.90 4.30
CA ILE A 29 -8.00 -21.80 3.14
C ILE A 29 -6.62 -21.95 2.51
N ILE A 30 -5.89 -20.84 2.32
CA ILE A 30 -4.55 -20.88 1.75
C ILE A 30 -3.58 -21.62 2.67
N ILE A 31 -3.59 -21.32 3.98
CA ILE A 31 -2.72 -21.96 4.97
C ILE A 31 -2.98 -23.49 5.04
N SER A 32 -4.23 -23.92 4.91
CA SER A 32 -4.58 -25.35 4.96
C SER A 32 -4.16 -26.12 3.72
N ASN A 33 -3.99 -25.45 2.57
CA ASN A 33 -3.70 -26.11 1.30
C ASN A 33 -2.25 -25.94 0.81
N TYR A 34 -1.52 -24.96 1.35
CA TYR A 34 -0.17 -24.63 0.88
C TYR A 34 0.78 -24.42 2.06
N SER A 35 2.04 -24.78 1.86
CA SER A 35 3.10 -24.45 2.80
C SER A 35 3.47 -22.98 2.62
N ILE A 36 3.12 -22.13 3.59
CA ILE A 36 3.42 -20.69 3.56
C ILE A 36 4.20 -20.27 4.79
N ASN A 37 4.94 -19.18 4.67
CA ASN A 37 5.58 -18.53 5.79
C ASN A 37 4.65 -17.48 6.40
N ASN A 38 4.07 -17.77 7.57
CA ASN A 38 3.15 -16.86 8.27
C ASN A 38 3.82 -15.60 8.80
N GLU A 39 5.15 -15.59 8.93
CA GLU A 39 5.93 -14.45 9.44
C GLU A 39 6.38 -13.49 8.33
N MET A 40 6.09 -13.80 7.07
CA MET A 40 6.55 -13.05 5.89
C MET A 40 5.43 -12.79 4.89
N GLN A 41 4.28 -12.31 5.37
CA GLN A 41 3.15 -12.00 4.49
C GLN A 41 3.25 -10.59 3.91
N THR A 42 2.99 -10.49 2.61
CA THR A 42 3.04 -9.22 1.87
C THR A 42 1.67 -8.87 1.32
N LEU A 43 1.19 -7.65 1.57
CA LEU A 43 0.01 -7.09 0.92
C LEU A 43 0.44 -6.19 -0.24
N PHE A 44 -0.02 -6.53 -1.44
CA PHE A 44 0.24 -5.76 -2.67
C PHE A 44 -1.03 -5.13 -3.21
N GLY A 45 -0.93 -3.90 -3.70
CA GLY A 45 -2.04 -3.24 -4.38
C GLY A 45 -1.61 -2.08 -5.29
N HIS A 46 -2.40 -1.87 -6.33
CA HIS A 46 -2.26 -0.76 -7.28
C HIS A 46 -3.50 0.13 -7.25
N SER A 47 -3.32 1.44 -7.40
CA SER A 47 -4.41 2.41 -7.47
C SER A 47 -5.29 2.41 -6.20
N LEU A 48 -6.57 2.12 -6.27
CA LEU A 48 -7.45 1.96 -5.10
C LEU A 48 -7.06 0.76 -4.22
N ALA A 49 -6.50 -0.32 -4.81
CA ALA A 49 -5.92 -1.39 -4.01
C ALA A 49 -4.62 -0.93 -3.32
N GLY A 50 -3.86 -0.01 -3.91
CA GLY A 50 -2.72 0.65 -3.25
C GLY A 50 -3.16 1.53 -2.05
N TYR A 51 -4.28 2.22 -2.18
CA TYR A 51 -4.93 2.89 -1.04
C TYR A 51 -5.27 1.89 0.07
N PHE A 52 -5.88 0.73 -0.27
CA PHE A 52 -6.21 -0.31 0.70
C PHE A 52 -4.97 -0.90 1.39
N VAL A 53 -3.83 -1.00 0.70
CA VAL A 53 -2.55 -1.40 1.29
C VAL A 53 -2.14 -0.43 2.40
N LEU A 54 -2.13 0.88 2.13
CA LEU A 54 -1.79 1.90 3.13
C LEU A 54 -2.81 1.95 4.27
N TRP A 55 -4.09 1.81 3.95
CA TRP A 55 -5.14 1.73 4.96
C TRP A 55 -4.92 0.54 5.92
N ASN A 56 -4.55 -0.64 5.40
CA ASN A 56 -4.19 -1.80 6.23
C ASN A 56 -2.95 -1.57 7.09
N LEU A 57 -1.93 -0.93 6.55
CA LEU A 57 -0.73 -0.55 7.30
C LEU A 57 -1.12 0.28 8.53
N PHE A 58 -1.95 1.30 8.37
CA PHE A 58 -2.37 2.18 9.46
C PHE A 58 -3.30 1.51 10.48
N HIS A 59 -4.08 0.52 10.06
CA HIS A 59 -4.94 -0.28 10.94
C HIS A 59 -4.21 -1.48 11.58
N LYS A 60 -2.87 -1.55 11.44
CA LYS A 60 -2.04 -2.63 12.00
C LYS A 60 -2.53 -4.02 11.56
N GLY A 61 -2.76 -4.16 10.26
CA GLY A 61 -3.08 -5.43 9.63
C GLY A 61 -2.00 -6.49 9.90
N SER A 62 -2.32 -7.76 9.69
CA SER A 62 -1.46 -8.91 10.01
C SER A 62 -0.28 -9.12 9.04
N TYR A 63 0.04 -8.11 8.21
CA TYR A 63 1.12 -8.19 7.22
C TYR A 63 2.42 -7.59 7.76
N GLN A 64 3.55 -8.10 7.33
CA GLN A 64 4.88 -7.60 7.64
C GLN A 64 5.42 -6.70 6.54
N ASN A 65 4.93 -6.89 5.31
CA ASN A 65 5.40 -6.17 4.14
C ASN A 65 4.23 -5.60 3.35
N PHE A 66 4.45 -4.41 2.81
CA PHE A 66 3.45 -3.66 2.06
C PHE A 66 4.03 -3.16 0.74
N ILE A 67 3.32 -3.36 -0.36
CA ILE A 67 3.69 -2.84 -1.69
C ILE A 67 2.50 -2.03 -2.21
N ALA A 68 2.63 -0.71 -2.22
CA ALA A 68 1.62 0.23 -2.69
C ALA A 68 2.10 0.91 -3.98
N ILE A 69 1.55 0.51 -5.12
CA ILE A 69 1.89 1.10 -6.41
C ILE A 69 0.82 2.11 -6.81
N SER A 70 1.24 3.33 -7.12
CA SER A 70 0.35 4.44 -7.51
C SER A 70 -0.89 4.55 -6.60
N PRO A 71 -0.71 4.58 -5.26
CA PRO A 71 -1.83 4.55 -4.34
C PRO A 71 -2.72 5.77 -4.51
N SER A 72 -4.05 5.56 -4.54
CA SER A 72 -5.04 6.64 -4.65
C SER A 72 -5.18 7.41 -3.32
N ILE A 73 -4.11 8.05 -2.84
CA ILE A 73 -4.05 8.77 -1.54
C ILE A 73 -5.10 9.88 -1.47
N TRP A 74 -5.45 10.49 -2.61
CA TRP A 74 -6.48 11.52 -2.75
C TRP A 74 -7.91 11.04 -2.45
N TRP A 75 -8.12 9.71 -2.40
CA TRP A 75 -9.44 9.12 -2.12
C TRP A 75 -9.92 9.52 -0.73
N ASN A 76 -11.24 9.57 -0.53
CA ASN A 76 -11.91 9.92 0.73
C ASN A 76 -11.33 11.17 1.41
N ASN A 77 -11.17 12.25 0.65
CA ASN A 77 -10.62 13.53 1.13
C ASN A 77 -9.25 13.41 1.81
N TYR A 78 -8.36 12.57 1.27
CA TYR A 78 -7.00 12.39 1.80
C TYR A 78 -6.97 11.86 3.25
N GLU A 79 -7.93 11.03 3.65
CA GLU A 79 -7.98 10.52 5.02
C GLU A 79 -6.70 9.81 5.44
N LEU A 80 -5.99 9.14 4.49
CA LEU A 80 -4.71 8.49 4.77
C LEU A 80 -3.63 9.46 5.28
N ASN A 81 -3.67 10.74 4.91
CA ASN A 81 -2.70 11.71 5.41
C ASN A 81 -2.87 11.93 6.92
N ASN A 82 -4.11 12.07 7.40
CA ASN A 82 -4.37 12.19 8.83
C ASN A 82 -3.97 10.92 9.59
N MET A 83 -4.17 9.76 8.97
CA MET A 83 -3.80 8.47 9.57
C MET A 83 -2.27 8.32 9.63
N SER A 84 -1.54 8.73 8.60
CA SER A 84 -0.07 8.66 8.56
C SER A 84 0.60 9.54 9.60
N GLU A 85 0.06 10.73 9.88
CA GLU A 85 0.55 11.64 10.92
C GLU A 85 0.38 11.06 12.33
N GLN A 86 -0.62 10.20 12.53
CA GLN A 86 -0.91 9.53 13.79
C GLN A 86 -0.29 8.14 13.90
N PHE A 87 0.38 7.68 12.84
CA PHE A 87 0.95 6.35 12.77
C PHE A 87 2.26 6.28 13.55
N PHE A 88 2.18 5.75 14.76
CA PHE A 88 3.34 5.42 15.59
C PHE A 88 3.49 3.91 15.67
N MET A 89 4.62 3.39 15.23
CA MET A 89 4.94 1.97 15.42
C MET A 89 5.16 1.67 16.90
N SER A 90 4.35 0.79 17.45
CA SER A 90 4.69 0.06 18.68
C SER A 90 5.89 -0.88 18.39
N GLU A 91 6.65 -1.26 19.41
CA GLU A 91 7.95 -1.97 19.36
C GLU A 91 7.97 -3.35 18.65
N GLN A 92 7.10 -3.59 17.68
CA GLN A 92 7.06 -4.82 16.89
C GLN A 92 8.08 -4.79 15.74
N LEU A 93 8.32 -5.96 15.13
CA LEU A 93 9.23 -6.20 14.01
C LEU A 93 9.19 -5.10 12.95
N PRO A 94 10.33 -4.74 12.35
CA PRO A 94 10.38 -3.67 11.35
C PRO A 94 9.49 -4.03 10.15
N LEU A 95 8.40 -3.28 9.97
CA LEU A 95 7.55 -3.40 8.79
C LEU A 95 8.26 -2.76 7.59
N LYS A 96 8.06 -3.31 6.40
CA LYS A 96 8.58 -2.75 5.15
C LYS A 96 7.45 -2.20 4.29
N LEU A 97 7.66 -1.02 3.73
CA LEU A 97 6.79 -0.42 2.74
C LEU A 97 7.58 -0.07 1.48
N TYR A 98 7.24 -0.70 0.37
CA TYR A 98 7.66 -0.25 -0.94
C TYR A 98 6.52 0.56 -1.58
N MET A 99 6.83 1.80 -1.97
CA MET A 99 5.87 2.66 -2.65
C MET A 99 6.46 3.14 -3.97
N ALA A 100 5.70 3.01 -5.06
CA ALA A 100 6.14 3.52 -6.35
C ALA A 100 5.00 4.20 -7.09
N VAL A 101 5.38 5.11 -8.00
CA VAL A 101 4.46 5.81 -8.92
C VAL A 101 5.13 5.96 -10.28
N GLY A 102 4.35 6.07 -11.34
CA GLY A 102 4.86 6.49 -12.65
C GLY A 102 5.09 8.00 -12.68
N GLU A 103 6.19 8.42 -13.32
CA GLU A 103 6.56 9.83 -13.45
C GLU A 103 5.45 10.69 -14.07
N LYS A 104 4.70 10.12 -15.02
CA LYS A 104 3.62 10.80 -15.76
C LYS A 104 2.29 10.88 -14.99
N GLU A 105 2.25 10.49 -13.71
CA GLU A 105 1.01 10.49 -12.92
C GLU A 105 0.69 11.83 -12.23
N GLY A 106 1.46 12.88 -12.51
CA GLY A 106 1.17 14.25 -12.08
C GLY A 106 1.06 14.38 -10.56
N PHE A 107 -0.09 14.78 -10.05
CA PHE A 107 -0.27 15.03 -8.61
C PHE A 107 -0.06 13.78 -7.74
N MET A 108 -0.28 12.59 -8.27
CA MET A 108 -0.08 11.34 -7.50
C MET A 108 1.39 11.14 -7.14
N VAL A 109 2.33 11.64 -7.96
CA VAL A 109 3.77 11.64 -7.64
C VAL A 109 4.03 12.45 -6.36
N THR A 110 3.44 13.65 -6.28
CA THR A 110 3.58 14.53 -5.11
C THR A 110 2.91 13.92 -3.87
N ASP A 111 1.70 13.39 -4.02
CA ASP A 111 0.96 12.76 -2.93
C ASP A 111 1.75 11.56 -2.35
N ALA A 112 2.27 10.69 -3.21
CA ALA A 112 3.05 9.53 -2.78
C ALA A 112 4.39 9.93 -2.14
N LYS A 113 5.09 10.93 -2.69
CA LYS A 113 6.33 11.45 -2.10
C LYS A 113 6.09 12.02 -0.70
N THR A 114 5.03 12.79 -0.53
CA THR A 114 4.66 13.36 0.77
C THR A 114 4.37 12.26 1.78
N MET A 115 3.58 11.26 1.40
CA MET A 115 3.27 10.10 2.25
C MET A 115 4.54 9.32 2.64
N ALA A 116 5.42 9.03 1.69
CA ALA A 116 6.68 8.34 1.95
C ALA A 116 7.55 9.11 2.95
N ASN A 117 7.71 10.43 2.78
CA ASN A 117 8.50 11.27 3.69
C ASN A 117 7.90 11.30 5.11
N THR A 118 6.58 11.35 5.23
CA THR A 118 5.90 11.30 6.53
C THR A 118 6.19 9.97 7.25
N LEU A 119 6.16 8.86 6.50
CA LEU A 119 6.36 7.53 7.05
C LEU A 119 7.83 7.19 7.32
N ASP A 120 8.77 7.77 6.57
CA ASP A 120 10.21 7.60 6.79
C ASP A 120 10.68 8.16 8.16
N ALA A 121 9.94 9.14 8.69
CA ALA A 121 10.14 9.64 10.05
C ALA A 121 9.72 8.64 11.16
N SER A 122 9.03 7.56 10.80
CA SER A 122 8.66 6.46 11.70
C SER A 122 9.74 5.37 11.70
N LYS A 123 9.55 4.31 12.49
CA LYS A 123 10.46 3.13 12.47
C LYS A 123 10.19 2.18 11.29
N LEU A 124 9.37 2.59 10.33
CA LEU A 124 9.06 1.84 9.12
C LEU A 124 10.24 1.88 8.13
N ILE A 125 10.57 0.76 7.53
CA ILE A 125 11.57 0.71 6.45
C ILE A 125 10.84 1.06 5.15
N VAL A 126 11.04 2.29 4.65
CA VAL A 126 10.35 2.80 3.46
C VAL A 126 11.30 2.86 2.26
N GLU A 127 10.88 2.34 1.13
CA GLU A 127 11.47 2.66 -0.17
C GLU A 127 10.43 3.33 -1.06
N TYR A 128 10.75 4.53 -1.55
CA TYR A 128 9.94 5.27 -2.51
C TYR A 128 10.64 5.36 -3.87
N TYR A 129 9.92 5.04 -4.95
CA TYR A 129 10.48 5.03 -6.30
C TYR A 129 9.54 5.70 -7.30
N VAL A 130 10.11 6.58 -8.14
CA VAL A 130 9.42 7.15 -9.31
C VAL A 130 9.92 6.43 -10.55
N ALA A 131 9.02 5.74 -11.25
CA ALA A 131 9.35 5.03 -12.48
C ALA A 131 9.34 6.00 -13.65
N GLU A 132 10.54 6.26 -14.20
CA GLU A 132 10.76 7.16 -15.33
C GLU A 132 9.95 6.70 -16.54
N ASP A 133 9.39 7.66 -17.28
CA ASP A 133 8.54 7.47 -18.44
C ASP A 133 7.24 6.68 -18.25
N GLU A 134 6.95 6.15 -17.06
CA GLU A 134 5.76 5.36 -16.77
C GLU A 134 4.54 6.21 -16.43
N ASN A 135 3.37 5.64 -16.69
CA ASN A 135 2.07 6.20 -16.32
C ASN A 135 1.29 5.20 -15.45
N HIS A 136 0.09 5.59 -15.04
CA HIS A 136 -0.76 4.78 -14.14
C HIS A 136 -1.06 3.35 -14.65
N ALA A 137 -1.10 3.13 -15.95
CA ALA A 137 -1.39 1.82 -16.52
C ALA A 137 -0.13 0.95 -16.70
N SER A 138 1.04 1.56 -16.91
CA SER A 138 2.28 0.86 -17.25
C SER A 138 3.25 0.65 -16.08
N VAL A 139 3.06 1.36 -14.97
CA VAL A 139 4.01 1.38 -13.84
C VAL A 139 4.21 0.02 -13.17
N VAL A 140 3.14 -0.77 -13.00
CA VAL A 140 3.21 -2.03 -12.22
C VAL A 140 4.23 -3.02 -12.79
N PRO A 141 4.21 -3.41 -14.08
CA PRO A 141 5.18 -4.37 -14.60
C PRO A 141 6.62 -3.86 -14.51
N THR A 142 6.83 -2.54 -14.57
CA THR A 142 8.17 -1.93 -14.50
C THR A 142 8.76 -2.00 -13.09
N VAL A 143 7.95 -1.89 -12.03
CA VAL A 143 8.46 -1.77 -10.66
C VAL A 143 8.33 -3.04 -9.82
N ILE A 144 7.50 -4.01 -10.20
CA ILE A 144 7.18 -5.17 -9.35
C ILE A 144 8.40 -6.02 -8.98
N SER A 145 9.33 -6.23 -9.91
CA SER A 145 10.55 -6.98 -9.65
C SER A 145 11.43 -6.29 -8.61
N LYS A 146 11.52 -4.96 -8.65
CA LYS A 146 12.26 -4.15 -7.67
C LYS A 146 11.58 -4.20 -6.30
N ALA A 147 10.25 -4.09 -6.27
CA ALA A 147 9.46 -4.20 -5.04
C ALA A 147 9.68 -5.55 -4.35
N LEU A 148 9.67 -6.66 -5.09
CA LEU A 148 9.89 -8.00 -4.55
C LEU A 148 11.31 -8.17 -4.00
N ARG A 149 12.34 -7.66 -4.67
CA ARG A 149 13.72 -7.68 -4.15
C ARG A 149 13.82 -6.91 -2.84
N PHE A 150 13.26 -5.71 -2.77
CA PHE A 150 13.25 -4.91 -1.55
C PHE A 150 12.60 -5.65 -0.36
N ILE A 151 11.45 -6.27 -0.59
CA ILE A 151 10.74 -7.04 0.45
C ILE A 151 11.59 -8.21 0.94
N ASN A 152 12.24 -8.94 0.03
CA ASN A 152 13.09 -10.09 0.36
C ASN A 152 14.48 -9.70 0.92
N GLY A 153 14.81 -8.42 0.97
CA GLY A 153 16.13 -7.96 1.42
C GLY A 153 17.24 -8.20 0.42
N GLU A 154 16.90 -8.41 -0.85
CA GLU A 154 17.85 -8.55 -1.95
C GLU A 154 18.22 -7.16 -2.51
N LYS A 155 19.51 -6.97 -2.81
CA LYS A 155 20.04 -5.74 -3.43
C LYS A 155 19.94 -5.80 -4.94
#